data_abff94b59854011c6eb41784d701e590
#
_entry.id   abff94b59854011c6eb41784d701e590
#
_cell.length_a   1.000
_cell.length_b   1.000
_cell.length_c   1.000
_cell.angle_alpha   90.00
_cell.angle_beta   90.00
_cell.angle_gamma   90.00
#
_symmetry.space_group_name_H-M   'P 1'
#
loop_
_entity.id
_entity.type
_entity.pdbx_description
1 polymer ?
#
loop_
_entity_poly.entity_id
_entity_poly.type
_entity_poly.pdbx_seq_one_letter_code
_entity_poly.pdbx_strand_id
1 'polypeptide(L)'
;MRKRRRSAPFDVTYVPVATDGSLDQTLTITNNTETSVLPTLRFRPFNMYGMELPHVTTVGVNGSHLGRALLPAGGSLVDVLRFDGQGADQVRHVQVELAEVEEIDHPSPVLPCRSVMIDLEQKATADSDQFWGVGLVNPNPFGVTMRVSLVRLEDEPSHRDDPRQVESVVTLTDDVDLASESNDVIWLPEDVRGLFHEVVHHLFPPTYV
;
A
#
# COMPACT_ATOMS: atom_id res chain seq x y z
N MET A 1 -36.58 -12.39 -7.13
CA MET A 1 -35.21 -12.40 -7.65
C MET A 1 -34.53 -11.09 -7.24
N ARG A 2 -33.64 -11.10 -6.23
CA ARG A 2 -32.84 -9.91 -5.85
C ARG A 2 -31.71 -9.75 -6.90
N LYS A 3 -31.73 -8.65 -7.66
CA LYS A 3 -30.58 -8.27 -8.50
C LYS A 3 -29.38 -8.05 -7.58
N ARG A 4 -28.37 -8.96 -7.64
CA ARG A 4 -27.06 -8.69 -7.05
C ARG A 4 -26.53 -7.44 -7.77
N ARG A 5 -26.32 -6.33 -7.03
CA ARG A 5 -25.49 -5.23 -7.54
C ARG A 5 -24.11 -5.83 -7.79
N ARG A 6 -23.65 -5.79 -9.04
CA ARG A 6 -22.24 -6.08 -9.34
C ARG A 6 -21.45 -4.99 -8.62
N SER A 7 -20.53 -5.36 -7.72
CA SER A 7 -19.52 -4.46 -7.21
C SER A 7 -18.73 -3.86 -8.38
N ALA A 8 -18.23 -2.65 -8.22
CA ALA A 8 -17.29 -2.12 -9.19
C ALA A 8 -16.07 -3.08 -9.31
N PRO A 9 -15.44 -3.19 -10.49
CA PRO A 9 -14.28 -4.08 -10.66
C PRO A 9 -13.13 -3.71 -9.74
N PHE A 10 -13.02 -2.43 -9.40
CA PHE A 10 -12.04 -1.92 -8.44
C PHE A 10 -12.73 -0.97 -7.45
N ASP A 11 -12.40 -1.11 -6.18
CA ASP A 11 -12.73 -0.14 -5.15
C ASP A 11 -11.48 0.66 -4.81
N VAL A 12 -11.58 1.99 -4.82
CA VAL A 12 -10.50 2.90 -4.47
C VAL A 12 -10.93 3.70 -3.26
N THR A 13 -10.19 3.57 -2.17
CA THR A 13 -10.39 4.34 -0.95
C THR A 13 -9.17 5.23 -0.74
N TYR A 14 -9.39 6.51 -0.53
CA TYR A 14 -8.39 7.50 -0.27
C TYR A 14 -8.71 8.21 1.05
N VAL A 15 -7.74 8.21 1.96
CA VAL A 15 -7.85 8.89 3.25
C VAL A 15 -7.08 10.21 3.15
N PRO A 16 -7.77 11.35 3.09
CA PRO A 16 -7.13 12.66 3.02
C PRO A 16 -6.48 13.03 4.36
N VAL A 17 -5.50 13.90 4.31
CA VAL A 17 -4.90 14.49 5.52
C VAL A 17 -5.93 15.36 6.25
N ALA A 18 -6.07 15.15 7.55
CA ALA A 18 -7.01 15.90 8.38
C ALA A 18 -6.42 17.23 8.88
N THR A 19 -5.09 17.34 9.00
CA THR A 19 -4.40 18.49 9.61
C THR A 19 -3.41 19.14 8.66
N ASP A 20 -3.14 20.44 8.90
CA ASP A 20 -2.12 21.19 8.16
C ASP A 20 -0.72 20.65 8.49
N GLY A 21 0.04 20.31 7.46
CA GLY A 21 1.46 19.97 7.57
C GLY A 21 1.86 18.52 7.32
N SER A 22 0.93 17.56 7.35
CA SER A 22 1.22 16.20 6.88
C SER A 22 0.97 16.11 5.37
N LEU A 23 1.95 15.59 4.64
CA LEU A 23 1.87 15.45 3.18
C LEU A 23 1.55 14.02 2.74
N ASP A 24 1.55 13.08 3.69
CA ASP A 24 1.33 11.67 3.40
C ASP A 24 -0.14 11.32 3.53
N GLN A 25 -0.71 10.70 2.50
CA GLN A 25 -2.13 10.35 2.41
C GLN A 25 -2.27 8.91 1.94
N THR A 26 -3.09 8.13 2.65
CA THR A 26 -3.24 6.70 2.39
C THR A 26 -4.20 6.43 1.24
N LEU A 27 -3.76 5.60 0.30
CA LEU A 27 -4.53 5.09 -0.82
C LEU A 27 -4.66 3.58 -0.72
N THR A 28 -5.87 3.06 -0.75
CA THR A 28 -6.15 1.62 -0.84
C THR A 28 -6.89 1.31 -2.13
N ILE A 29 -6.42 0.32 -2.88
CA ILE A 29 -7.07 -0.18 -4.09
C ILE A 29 -7.37 -1.65 -3.88
N THR A 30 -8.63 -2.04 -4.06
CA THR A 30 -9.07 -3.43 -3.96
C THR A 30 -9.51 -3.93 -5.34
N ASN A 31 -8.99 -5.07 -5.74
CA ASN A 31 -9.34 -5.76 -6.97
C ASN A 31 -10.50 -6.73 -6.69
N ASN A 32 -11.69 -6.41 -7.19
CA ASN A 32 -12.88 -7.25 -7.06
C ASN A 32 -13.08 -8.19 -8.25
N THR A 33 -12.08 -8.29 -9.15
CA THR A 33 -12.12 -9.20 -10.30
C THR A 33 -11.51 -10.56 -9.96
N GLU A 34 -11.65 -11.50 -10.87
CA GLU A 34 -11.09 -12.85 -10.75
C GLU A 34 -9.68 -12.96 -11.38
N THR A 35 -9.16 -11.87 -11.95
CA THR A 35 -7.84 -11.82 -12.59
C THR A 35 -6.89 -10.91 -11.82
N SER A 36 -5.61 -11.27 -11.76
CA SER A 36 -4.56 -10.43 -11.23
C SER A 36 -4.15 -9.36 -12.24
N VAL A 37 -3.88 -8.14 -11.79
CA VAL A 37 -3.65 -6.99 -12.67
C VAL A 37 -2.48 -6.13 -12.22
N LEU A 38 -1.94 -5.34 -13.16
CA LEU A 38 -1.04 -4.22 -12.91
C LEU A 38 -1.79 -2.90 -13.17
N PRO A 39 -2.28 -2.23 -12.13
CA PRO A 39 -2.95 -0.96 -12.31
C PRO A 39 -1.94 0.18 -12.48
N THR A 40 -2.15 1.02 -13.48
CA THR A 40 -1.46 2.33 -13.61
C THR A 40 -2.40 3.42 -13.13
N LEU A 41 -1.96 4.19 -12.14
CA LEU A 41 -2.78 5.24 -11.54
C LEU A 41 -2.39 6.61 -12.05
N ARG A 42 -3.38 7.48 -12.16
CA ARG A 42 -3.22 8.91 -12.38
C ARG A 42 -3.85 9.67 -11.23
N PHE A 43 -3.16 10.68 -10.73
CA PHE A 43 -3.58 11.50 -9.61
C PHE A 43 -3.83 12.93 -10.06
N ARG A 44 -4.92 13.51 -9.54
CA ARG A 44 -5.23 14.93 -9.72
C ARG A 44 -5.45 15.54 -8.33
N PRO A 45 -4.49 16.33 -7.82
CA PRO A 45 -4.59 16.97 -6.52
C PRO A 45 -5.44 18.23 -6.57
N PHE A 46 -6.22 18.46 -5.51
CA PHE A 46 -7.12 19.60 -5.33
C PHE A 46 -6.91 20.25 -3.98
N ASN A 47 -7.10 21.56 -3.91
CA ASN A 47 -7.10 22.31 -2.65
C ASN A 47 -8.48 22.22 -1.93
N MET A 48 -8.58 22.86 -0.75
CA MET A 48 -9.80 22.90 0.05
C MET A 48 -11.00 23.56 -0.66
N TYR A 49 -10.77 24.35 -1.70
CA TYR A 49 -11.82 25.01 -2.50
C TYR A 49 -12.23 24.18 -3.72
N GLY A 50 -11.70 22.97 -3.88
CA GLY A 50 -11.94 22.10 -5.04
C GLY A 50 -11.25 22.59 -6.32
N MET A 51 -10.24 23.45 -6.23
CA MET A 51 -9.43 23.86 -7.38
C MET A 51 -8.28 22.88 -7.56
N GLU A 52 -8.11 22.43 -8.81
CA GLU A 52 -6.99 21.56 -9.18
C GLU A 52 -5.64 22.30 -9.02
N LEU A 53 -4.64 21.59 -8.58
CA LEU A 53 -3.27 22.08 -8.36
C LEU A 53 -2.34 21.52 -9.45
N PRO A 54 -2.31 22.11 -10.66
CA PRO A 54 -1.61 21.54 -11.82
C PRO A 54 -0.10 21.54 -11.71
N HIS A 55 0.47 22.27 -10.75
CA HIS A 55 1.91 22.34 -10.50
C HIS A 55 2.37 21.43 -9.37
N VAL A 56 1.45 20.61 -8.82
CA VAL A 56 1.75 19.62 -7.80
C VAL A 56 1.92 18.26 -8.46
N THR A 57 3.07 17.67 -8.28
CA THR A 57 3.34 16.29 -8.66
C THR A 57 2.92 15.36 -7.52
N THR A 58 2.11 14.36 -7.83
CA THR A 58 1.67 13.35 -6.88
C THR A 58 2.28 12.01 -7.25
N VAL A 59 2.93 11.35 -6.30
CA VAL A 59 3.54 10.03 -6.47
C VAL A 59 3.14 9.10 -5.34
N GLY A 60 2.96 7.82 -5.64
CA GLY A 60 2.88 6.78 -4.61
C GLY A 60 4.28 6.42 -4.13
N VAL A 61 4.49 6.40 -2.82
CA VAL A 61 5.79 6.06 -2.19
C VAL A 61 6.28 4.70 -2.67
N ASN A 62 5.36 3.75 -2.80
CA ASN A 62 5.66 2.39 -3.25
C ASN A 62 5.49 2.19 -4.77
N GLY A 63 5.23 3.26 -5.51
CA GLY A 63 5.21 3.24 -6.97
C GLY A 63 3.93 2.70 -7.60
N SER A 64 2.80 2.73 -6.90
CA SER A 64 1.49 2.30 -7.43
C SER A 64 1.08 3.02 -8.74
N HIS A 65 1.58 4.24 -8.95
CA HIS A 65 1.34 5.03 -10.16
C HIS A 65 2.15 4.56 -11.39
N LEU A 66 3.09 3.63 -11.22
CA LEU A 66 4.00 3.20 -12.29
C LEU A 66 3.53 1.96 -13.04
N GLY A 67 2.39 1.37 -12.68
CA GLY A 67 1.91 0.13 -13.30
C GLY A 67 2.81 -1.09 -13.02
N ARG A 68 3.54 -1.10 -11.91
CA ARG A 68 4.50 -2.17 -11.56
C ARG A 68 4.06 -3.00 -10.37
N ALA A 69 3.18 -2.48 -9.54
CA ALA A 69 2.68 -3.19 -8.37
C ALA A 69 1.58 -4.15 -8.79
N LEU A 70 1.81 -5.44 -8.53
CA LEU A 70 0.84 -6.50 -8.83
C LEU A 70 -0.30 -6.45 -7.81
N LEU A 71 -1.52 -6.41 -8.30
CA LEU A 71 -2.74 -6.47 -7.52
C LEU A 71 -3.45 -7.82 -7.78
N PRO A 72 -3.28 -8.81 -6.89
CA PRO A 72 -3.88 -10.13 -7.06
C PRO A 72 -5.41 -10.08 -7.13
N ALA A 73 -6.03 -11.10 -7.73
CA ALA A 73 -7.46 -11.28 -7.70
C ALA A 73 -7.99 -11.32 -6.26
N GLY A 74 -8.99 -10.49 -5.94
CA GLY A 74 -9.54 -10.35 -4.60
C GLY A 74 -8.57 -9.74 -3.57
N GLY A 75 -7.39 -9.28 -4.00
CA GLY A 75 -6.39 -8.64 -3.14
C GLY A 75 -6.55 -7.13 -3.05
N SER A 76 -5.77 -6.52 -2.14
CA SER A 76 -5.68 -5.07 -1.99
C SER A 76 -4.23 -4.61 -2.01
N LEU A 77 -4.03 -3.41 -2.51
CA LEU A 77 -2.77 -2.68 -2.52
C LEU A 77 -2.95 -1.42 -1.67
N VAL A 78 -2.03 -1.18 -0.75
CA VAL A 78 -1.99 0.05 0.05
C VAL A 78 -0.76 0.86 -0.33
N ASP A 79 -0.92 2.14 -0.64
CA ASP A 79 0.16 3.07 -0.90
C ASP A 79 -0.04 4.36 -0.11
N VAL A 80 1.00 5.16 0.00
CA VAL A 80 0.97 6.48 0.60
C VAL A 80 1.36 7.49 -0.46
N LEU A 81 0.57 8.55 -0.59
CA LEU A 81 0.79 9.58 -1.60
C LEU A 81 1.68 10.70 -1.05
N ARG A 82 2.68 11.08 -1.81
CA ARG A 82 3.52 12.26 -1.57
C ARG A 82 3.29 13.30 -2.64
N PHE A 83 3.40 14.55 -2.20
CA PHE A 83 3.17 15.72 -3.03
C PHE A 83 4.42 16.57 -3.07
N ASP A 84 4.78 17.02 -4.26
CA ASP A 84 5.92 17.92 -4.50
C ASP A 84 5.53 19.03 -5.47
N GLY A 85 6.23 20.15 -5.39
CA GLY A 85 5.99 21.31 -6.24
C GLY A 85 5.22 22.45 -5.57
N GLN A 86 4.91 23.47 -6.37
CA GLN A 86 4.27 24.67 -5.86
C GLN A 86 2.81 24.40 -5.48
N GLY A 87 2.47 24.55 -4.19
CA GLY A 87 1.13 24.30 -3.64
C GLY A 87 0.94 22.90 -3.08
N ALA A 88 2.01 22.12 -2.90
CA ALA A 88 1.94 20.78 -2.30
C ALA A 88 1.32 20.81 -0.88
N ASP A 89 1.59 21.85 -0.12
CA ASP A 89 1.03 22.13 1.21
C ASP A 89 -0.48 22.45 1.19
N GLN A 90 -1.02 22.77 0.03
CA GLN A 90 -2.43 23.10 -0.16
C GLN A 90 -3.29 21.90 -0.58
N VAL A 91 -2.70 20.73 -0.83
CA VAL A 91 -3.46 19.54 -1.20
C VAL A 91 -4.37 19.12 -0.05
N ARG A 92 -5.66 18.92 -0.34
CA ARG A 92 -6.67 18.46 0.63
C ARG A 92 -7.47 17.28 0.11
N HIS A 93 -7.42 17.06 -1.20
CA HIS A 93 -8.11 15.95 -1.84
C HIS A 93 -7.34 15.52 -3.08
N VAL A 94 -7.40 14.23 -3.39
CA VAL A 94 -6.86 13.66 -4.63
C VAL A 94 -7.94 12.86 -5.32
N GLN A 95 -8.18 13.18 -6.58
CA GLN A 95 -8.94 12.29 -7.45
C GLN A 95 -7.99 11.24 -8.01
N VAL A 96 -8.29 9.98 -7.75
CA VAL A 96 -7.54 8.82 -8.25
C VAL A 96 -8.28 8.23 -9.44
N GLU A 97 -7.57 8.03 -10.53
CA GLU A 97 -8.07 7.45 -11.76
C GLU A 97 -7.21 6.23 -12.13
N LEU A 98 -7.86 5.12 -12.46
CA LEU A 98 -7.22 3.98 -13.10
C LEU A 98 -7.02 4.33 -14.57
N ALA A 99 -5.79 4.73 -14.93
CA ALA A 99 -5.46 5.15 -16.28
C ALA A 99 -5.30 3.96 -17.23
N GLU A 100 -4.75 2.85 -16.71
CA GLU A 100 -4.55 1.61 -17.43
C GLU A 100 -4.64 0.43 -16.46
N VAL A 101 -5.09 -0.72 -16.94
CA VAL A 101 -5.14 -1.98 -16.20
C VAL A 101 -4.64 -3.07 -17.14
N GLU A 102 -3.47 -3.60 -16.86
CA GLU A 102 -2.91 -4.73 -17.59
C GLU A 102 -3.23 -6.02 -16.82
N GLU A 103 -3.86 -6.98 -17.49
CA GLU A 103 -4.12 -8.31 -16.91
C GLU A 103 -2.84 -9.16 -16.98
N ILE A 104 -2.57 -9.88 -15.90
CA ILE A 104 -1.43 -10.79 -15.83
C ILE A 104 -1.90 -12.18 -16.28
N ASP A 105 -1.37 -12.61 -17.42
CA ASP A 105 -1.54 -13.98 -17.92
C ASP A 105 -0.47 -14.88 -17.29
N HIS A 106 -0.81 -15.49 -16.17
CA HIS A 106 0.08 -16.43 -15.47
C HIS A 106 -0.61 -17.81 -15.41
N PRO A 107 0.12 -18.92 -15.67
CA PRO A 107 -0.46 -20.27 -15.72
C PRO A 107 -1.09 -20.72 -14.40
N SER A 108 -0.70 -20.12 -13.28
CA SER A 108 -1.32 -20.35 -11.98
C SER A 108 -1.90 -19.04 -11.44
N PRO A 109 -3.06 -19.07 -10.77
CA PRO A 109 -3.58 -17.88 -10.10
C PRO A 109 -2.57 -17.30 -9.12
N VAL A 110 -2.36 -15.98 -9.16
CA VAL A 110 -1.51 -15.30 -8.19
C VAL A 110 -2.31 -15.08 -6.92
N LEU A 111 -1.88 -15.73 -5.83
CA LEU A 111 -2.49 -15.58 -4.51
C LEU A 111 -1.89 -14.37 -3.78
N PRO A 112 -2.67 -13.65 -2.97
CA PRO A 112 -2.16 -12.58 -2.14
C PRO A 112 -1.11 -13.10 -1.17
N CYS A 113 0.09 -12.51 -1.21
CA CYS A 113 1.09 -12.69 -0.17
C CYS A 113 0.69 -11.97 1.10
N ARG A 114 1.40 -12.21 2.19
CA ARG A 114 1.14 -11.57 3.47
C ARG A 114 2.41 -11.01 4.06
N SER A 115 2.29 -9.87 4.71
CA SER A 115 3.28 -9.34 5.64
C SER A 115 2.60 -9.12 6.99
N VAL A 116 3.27 -9.51 8.06
CA VAL A 116 2.75 -9.40 9.42
C VAL A 116 3.83 -8.88 10.35
N MET A 117 3.46 -8.03 11.29
CA MET A 117 4.35 -7.64 12.39
C MET A 117 4.55 -8.85 13.31
N ILE A 118 5.79 -9.10 13.70
CA ILE A 118 6.14 -10.22 14.60
C ILE A 118 6.97 -9.75 15.78
N ASP A 119 6.84 -10.49 16.89
CA ASP A 119 7.66 -10.35 18.07
C ASP A 119 8.99 -11.15 17.96
N LEU A 120 9.77 -11.18 19.04
CA LEU A 120 11.03 -11.95 19.12
C LEU A 120 10.83 -13.47 18.97
N GLU A 121 9.65 -13.97 19.30
CA GLU A 121 9.32 -15.40 19.18
C GLU A 121 8.69 -15.72 17.81
N GLN A 122 8.71 -14.76 16.87
CA GLN A 122 8.13 -14.83 15.53
C GLN A 122 6.60 -15.04 15.55
N LYS A 123 5.94 -14.61 16.62
CA LYS A 123 4.48 -14.60 16.68
C LYS A 123 3.95 -13.28 16.14
N ALA A 124 2.80 -13.33 15.45
CA ALA A 124 2.13 -12.13 14.99
C ALA A 124 1.75 -11.23 16.20
N THR A 125 2.07 -9.95 16.10
CA THR A 125 1.74 -8.93 17.11
C THR A 125 1.03 -7.75 16.47
N ALA A 126 0.17 -7.09 17.24
CA ALA A 126 -0.37 -5.78 16.90
C ALA A 126 0.17 -4.67 17.83
N ASP A 127 1.08 -5.03 18.73
CA ASP A 127 1.70 -4.13 19.70
C ASP A 127 3.00 -3.59 19.12
N SER A 128 3.07 -2.27 18.92
CA SER A 128 4.24 -1.60 18.36
C SER A 128 5.50 -1.80 19.22
N ASP A 129 5.33 -1.88 20.55
CA ASP A 129 6.46 -2.07 21.48
C ASP A 129 7.06 -3.49 21.36
N GLN A 130 6.28 -4.43 20.83
CA GLN A 130 6.70 -5.80 20.57
C GLN A 130 7.00 -6.06 19.09
N PHE A 131 7.03 -5.03 18.26
CA PHE A 131 7.34 -5.16 16.85
C PHE A 131 8.84 -5.25 16.60
N TRP A 132 9.35 -6.47 16.41
CA TRP A 132 10.77 -6.78 16.24
C TRP A 132 11.14 -7.17 14.81
N GLY A 133 10.18 -7.59 14.02
CA GLY A 133 10.41 -8.03 12.65
C GLY A 133 9.15 -8.13 11.81
N VAL A 134 9.33 -8.33 10.53
CA VAL A 134 8.26 -8.58 9.55
C VAL A 134 8.34 -10.02 9.09
N GLY A 135 7.31 -10.79 9.36
CA GLY A 135 7.10 -12.09 8.76
C GLY A 135 6.49 -11.95 7.37
N LEU A 136 7.09 -12.59 6.39
CA LEU A 136 6.65 -12.62 5.00
C LEU A 136 6.17 -14.02 4.63
N VAL A 137 5.05 -14.12 3.91
CA VAL A 137 4.47 -15.40 3.49
C VAL A 137 4.15 -15.35 2.00
N ASN A 138 4.77 -16.24 1.24
CA ASN A 138 4.42 -16.49 -0.15
C ASN A 138 3.64 -17.80 -0.26
N PRO A 139 2.31 -17.78 -0.45
CA PRO A 139 1.50 -18.98 -0.64
C PRO A 139 1.51 -19.52 -2.09
N ASN A 140 2.20 -18.83 -3.00
CA ASN A 140 2.19 -19.18 -4.41
C ASN A 140 3.14 -20.36 -4.70
N PRO A 141 2.81 -21.24 -5.65
CA PRO A 141 3.69 -22.35 -6.07
C PRO A 141 4.88 -21.89 -6.94
N PHE A 142 5.15 -20.59 -6.97
CA PHE A 142 6.26 -19.95 -7.68
C PHE A 142 6.85 -18.83 -6.83
N GLY A 143 8.06 -18.40 -7.17
CA GLY A 143 8.75 -17.30 -6.50
C GLY A 143 8.07 -15.95 -6.80
N VAL A 144 8.09 -15.05 -5.82
CA VAL A 144 7.59 -13.68 -5.94
C VAL A 144 8.60 -12.68 -5.41
N THR A 145 8.56 -11.46 -5.94
CA THR A 145 9.34 -10.35 -5.41
C THR A 145 8.40 -9.42 -4.65
N MET A 146 8.78 -9.02 -3.45
CA MET A 146 8.02 -8.12 -2.59
C MET A 146 8.85 -6.91 -2.19
N ARG A 147 8.22 -5.74 -2.13
CA ARG A 147 8.75 -4.57 -1.42
C ARG A 147 7.97 -4.39 -0.12
N VAL A 148 8.69 -4.14 0.97
CA VAL A 148 8.09 -3.98 2.30
C VAL A 148 8.36 -2.58 2.81
N SER A 149 7.32 -1.92 3.27
CA SER A 149 7.39 -0.61 3.90
C SER A 149 6.76 -0.62 5.28
N LEU A 150 7.36 0.12 6.20
CA LEU A 150 6.84 0.35 7.54
C LEU A 150 6.11 1.68 7.55
N VAL A 151 4.97 1.71 8.22
CA VAL A 151 4.12 2.90 8.34
C VAL A 151 4.05 3.32 9.80
N ARG A 152 4.44 4.57 10.07
CA ARG A 152 4.23 5.21 11.35
C ARG A 152 2.95 6.03 11.25
N LEU A 153 2.06 5.81 12.21
CA LEU A 153 0.83 6.56 12.36
C LEU A 153 0.96 7.56 13.50
N GLU A 154 0.21 8.64 13.46
CA GLU A 154 0.06 9.55 14.59
C GLU A 154 -0.40 8.78 15.85
N ASP A 155 0.10 9.16 17.02
CA ASP A 155 -0.22 8.49 18.28
C ASP A 155 -1.70 8.60 18.61
N GLU A 156 -2.30 9.78 18.38
CA GLU A 156 -3.74 10.01 18.58
C GLU A 156 -4.36 10.68 17.37
N PRO A 157 -5.51 10.21 16.88
CA PRO A 157 -6.23 10.90 15.83
C PRO A 157 -6.75 12.26 16.33
N SER A 158 -6.80 13.25 15.44
CA SER A 158 -7.29 14.60 15.75
C SER A 158 -8.69 14.62 16.34
N HIS A 159 -9.54 13.66 15.96
CA HIS A 159 -10.83 13.35 16.57
C HIS A 159 -10.97 11.84 16.74
N ARG A 160 -11.67 11.41 17.80
CA ARG A 160 -11.77 10.01 18.22
C ARG A 160 -12.27 9.03 17.15
N ASP A 161 -13.05 9.52 16.19
CA ASP A 161 -13.63 8.73 15.10
C ASP A 161 -12.89 8.89 13.77
N ASP A 162 -11.83 9.72 13.72
CA ASP A 162 -11.03 9.91 12.52
C ASP A 162 -10.01 8.77 12.38
N PRO A 163 -9.69 8.36 11.14
CA PRO A 163 -8.57 7.44 10.92
C PRO A 163 -7.25 8.12 11.33
N ARG A 164 -6.37 7.34 11.94
CA ARG A 164 -5.00 7.81 12.25
C ARG A 164 -4.30 8.18 10.95
N GLN A 165 -3.61 9.31 10.98
CA GLN A 165 -2.87 9.80 9.82
C GLN A 165 -1.48 9.15 9.75
N VAL A 166 -0.96 9.04 8.53
CA VAL A 166 0.41 8.57 8.31
C VAL A 166 1.38 9.71 8.63
N GLU A 167 2.25 9.50 9.59
CA GLU A 167 3.30 10.44 9.97
C GLU A 167 4.56 10.23 9.12
N SER A 168 4.93 8.97 8.89
CA SER A 168 6.06 8.62 8.04
C SER A 168 5.95 7.23 7.44
N VAL A 169 6.62 7.04 6.31
CA VAL A 169 6.77 5.74 5.66
C VAL A 169 8.24 5.50 5.35
N VAL A 170 8.73 4.34 5.74
CA VAL A 170 10.11 3.91 5.47
C VAL A 170 10.08 2.59 4.72
N THR A 171 10.71 2.54 3.56
CA THR A 171 10.96 1.28 2.87
C THR A 171 12.00 0.47 3.64
N LEU A 172 11.59 -0.68 4.15
CA LEU A 172 12.44 -1.51 5.01
C LEU A 172 13.55 -2.19 4.21
N THR A 173 13.20 -2.65 3.02
CA THR A 173 14.17 -3.25 2.08
C THR A 173 13.78 -2.80 0.67
N ASP A 174 14.74 -2.81 -0.26
CA ASP A 174 14.41 -2.62 -1.67
C ASP A 174 13.50 -3.78 -2.08
N ASP A 175 13.95 -4.77 -2.80
CA ASP A 175 13.10 -5.87 -3.25
C ASP A 175 13.56 -7.18 -2.58
N VAL A 176 12.61 -7.96 -2.06
CA VAL A 176 12.85 -9.27 -1.41
C VAL A 176 12.28 -10.37 -2.28
N ASP A 177 13.13 -11.29 -2.69
CA ASP A 177 12.72 -12.48 -3.43
C ASP A 177 12.34 -13.60 -2.46
N LEU A 178 11.09 -14.02 -2.52
CA LEU A 178 10.57 -15.16 -1.77
C LEU A 178 10.44 -16.38 -2.68
N ALA A 179 10.98 -17.49 -2.26
CA ALA A 179 10.81 -18.77 -2.96
C ALA A 179 9.33 -19.21 -2.99
N SER A 180 8.99 -20.19 -3.82
CA SER A 180 7.65 -20.79 -3.84
C SER A 180 7.28 -21.38 -2.46
N GLU A 181 6.01 -21.17 -2.06
CA GLU A 181 5.44 -21.73 -0.82
C GLU A 181 6.35 -21.53 0.42
N SER A 182 6.97 -20.33 0.51
CA SER A 182 7.97 -20.04 1.54
C SER A 182 7.51 -18.97 2.52
N ASN A 183 8.17 -18.98 3.68
CA ASN A 183 8.11 -17.93 4.67
C ASN A 183 9.51 -17.37 4.88
N ASP A 184 9.61 -16.07 5.13
CA ASP A 184 10.86 -15.40 5.48
C ASP A 184 10.62 -14.38 6.59
N VAL A 185 11.69 -13.92 7.24
CA VAL A 185 11.62 -12.93 8.32
C VAL A 185 12.68 -11.87 8.10
N ILE A 186 12.23 -10.62 8.10
CA ILE A 186 13.10 -9.45 8.10
C ILE A 186 13.11 -8.87 9.50
N TRP A 187 14.27 -8.96 10.18
CA TRP A 187 14.43 -8.37 11.50
C TRP A 187 14.68 -6.88 11.41
N LEU A 188 13.98 -6.11 12.25
CA LEU A 188 14.13 -4.66 12.29
C LEU A 188 15.47 -4.27 12.93
N PRO A 189 16.16 -3.28 12.36
CA PRO A 189 17.25 -2.60 13.03
C PRO A 189 16.79 -2.02 14.38
N GLU A 190 17.70 -1.96 15.35
CA GLU A 190 17.37 -1.57 16.73
C GLU A 190 16.80 -0.14 16.82
N ASP A 191 17.28 0.75 15.98
CA ASP A 191 16.90 2.16 15.92
C ASP A 191 15.51 2.42 15.29
N VAL A 192 14.90 1.41 14.68
CA VAL A 192 13.54 1.51 14.10
C VAL A 192 12.48 0.73 14.86
N ARG A 193 12.88 -0.04 15.89
CA ARG A 193 11.94 -0.82 16.71
C ARG A 193 11.05 0.10 17.53
N GLY A 194 9.77 -0.25 17.65
CA GLY A 194 8.79 0.53 18.43
C GLY A 194 8.36 1.85 17.80
N LEU A 195 8.88 2.20 16.61
CA LEU A 195 8.53 3.46 15.95
C LEU A 195 7.40 3.32 14.93
N PHE A 196 7.06 2.11 14.53
CA PHE A 196 6.10 1.86 13.46
C PHE A 196 4.91 1.05 13.96
N HIS A 197 3.75 1.27 13.33
CA HIS A 197 2.46 0.74 13.75
C HIS A 197 1.87 -0.24 12.75
N GLU A 198 2.31 -0.17 11.49
CA GLU A 198 1.79 -1.00 10.42
C GLU A 198 2.90 -1.42 9.45
N VAL A 199 2.67 -2.54 8.78
CA VAL A 199 3.48 -3.01 7.67
C VAL A 199 2.63 -3.13 6.43
N VAL A 200 3.12 -2.58 5.33
CA VAL A 200 2.51 -2.73 4.01
C VAL A 200 3.50 -3.37 3.05
N HIS A 201 2.99 -4.10 2.09
CA HIS A 201 3.83 -4.71 1.06
C HIS A 201 3.24 -4.53 -0.34
N HIS A 202 4.13 -4.56 -1.33
CA HIS A 202 3.80 -4.53 -2.74
C HIS A 202 4.41 -5.75 -3.41
N LEU A 203 3.59 -6.44 -4.21
CA LEU A 203 4.05 -7.53 -5.06
C LEU A 203 4.48 -6.98 -6.41
N PHE A 204 5.51 -7.56 -6.97
CA PHE A 204 5.90 -7.35 -8.36
C PHE A 204 5.51 -8.56 -9.19
N PRO A 205 5.31 -8.39 -10.50
CA PRO A 205 5.05 -9.50 -11.40
C PRO A 205 6.15 -10.55 -11.28
N PRO A 206 5.81 -11.85 -11.27
CA PRO A 206 6.83 -12.88 -11.29
C PRO A 206 7.70 -12.72 -12.54
N THR A 207 9.01 -12.71 -12.35
CA THR A 207 9.96 -12.75 -13.45
C THR A 207 9.95 -14.16 -14.01
N TYR A 208 9.50 -14.32 -15.26
CA TYR A 208 9.64 -15.58 -15.97
C TYR A 208 11.14 -15.78 -16.26
N VAL A 209 11.73 -16.78 -15.63
CA VAL A 209 13.07 -17.26 -15.94
C VAL A 209 12.96 -18.39 -16.94
#